data_560bed47dc9e24580d2068280bc29f57
#
_entry.id   560bed47dc9e24580d2068280bc29f57
#
_cell.length_a   1.000
_cell.length_b   1.000
_cell.length_c   1.000
_cell.angle_alpha   90.00
_cell.angle_beta   90.00
_cell.angle_gamma   90.00
#
_symmetry.space_group_name_H-M   'P 1'
#
loop_
_entity.id
_entity.type
_entity.pdbx_description
1 polymer ?
#
loop_
_entity_poly.entity_id
_entity_poly.type
_entity_poly.pdbx_seq_one_letter_code
_entity_poly.pdbx_strand_id
1 'polypeptide(L)'
;PKALVVGGGIFGTTAAVALSHNGYQVELHEELKDVMMAASDINQYRLHKGYHYPRSKETAQECLDGLKTFKRKYEHSVVNGNIEHYYAISSKESMTQPSQYLEFLNEMDLPYKKVDPLPNTDITLKVEEELFCNYGLYEAVRTKLWSSGVEVIKNKTTTKDDFKGYDVVVVATYAKLNDLLEDKKEYQFEVCEKPVVRLP
;
A
#
# COMPACT_ATOMS: atom_id res chain seq x y z
N PRO A 1 3.55 25.25 -14.82
CA PRO A 1 2.49 24.36 -15.23
C PRO A 1 1.61 23.96 -14.05
N LYS A 2 0.34 23.57 -14.30
CA LYS A 2 -0.62 23.13 -13.30
C LYS A 2 -0.85 21.63 -13.35
N ALA A 3 -0.96 21.00 -12.20
CA ALA A 3 -1.31 19.59 -12.11
C ALA A 3 -2.48 19.36 -11.14
N LEU A 4 -3.37 18.46 -11.55
CA LEU A 4 -4.44 17.94 -10.71
C LEU A 4 -4.10 16.51 -10.30
N VAL A 5 -4.21 16.20 -9.02
CA VAL A 5 -4.17 14.85 -8.50
C VAL A 5 -5.53 14.51 -7.91
N VAL A 6 -6.13 13.41 -8.34
CA VAL A 6 -7.44 12.94 -7.87
C VAL A 6 -7.27 11.70 -7.01
N GLY A 7 -7.64 11.80 -5.74
CA GLY A 7 -7.51 10.77 -4.72
C GLY A 7 -6.35 11.02 -3.75
N GLY A 8 -6.68 11.21 -2.49
CA GLY A 8 -5.75 11.56 -1.40
C GLY A 8 -5.18 10.35 -0.63
N GLY A 9 -5.16 9.16 -1.23
CA GLY A 9 -4.46 8.00 -0.69
C GLY A 9 -2.94 8.12 -0.81
N ILE A 10 -2.19 7.11 -0.35
CA ILE A 10 -0.71 7.14 -0.34
C ILE A 10 -0.11 7.36 -1.74
N PHE A 11 -0.72 6.81 -2.79
CA PHE A 11 -0.25 7.02 -4.17
C PHE A 11 -0.49 8.45 -4.65
N GLY A 12 -1.70 8.97 -4.48
CA GLY A 12 -2.03 10.34 -4.91
C GLY A 12 -1.24 11.40 -4.15
N THR A 13 -1.13 11.28 -2.83
CA THR A 13 -0.34 12.21 -2.03
C THR A 13 1.15 12.16 -2.39
N THR A 14 1.69 10.98 -2.68
CA THR A 14 3.08 10.82 -3.16
C THR A 14 3.27 11.46 -4.54
N ALA A 15 2.32 11.27 -5.46
CA ALA A 15 2.36 11.87 -6.79
C ALA A 15 2.27 13.42 -6.70
N ALA A 16 1.38 13.93 -5.85
CA ALA A 16 1.22 15.38 -5.65
C ALA A 16 2.53 16.04 -5.17
N VAL A 17 3.17 15.45 -4.16
CA VAL A 17 4.48 15.92 -3.67
C VAL A 17 5.55 15.86 -4.76
N ALA A 18 5.59 14.76 -5.53
CA ALA A 18 6.56 14.60 -6.61
C ALA A 18 6.36 15.64 -7.72
N LEU A 19 5.12 15.91 -8.12
CA LEU A 19 4.80 16.94 -9.12
C LEU A 19 5.17 18.33 -8.64
N SER A 20 4.87 18.67 -7.39
CA SER A 20 5.26 19.95 -6.80
C SER A 20 6.79 20.14 -6.84
N HIS A 21 7.57 19.12 -6.44
CA HIS A 21 9.03 19.16 -6.51
C HIS A 21 9.57 19.26 -7.94
N ASN A 22 8.77 18.92 -8.96
CA ASN A 22 9.09 19.10 -10.37
C ASN A 22 8.53 20.42 -10.95
N GLY A 23 8.14 21.36 -10.11
CA GLY A 23 7.78 22.73 -10.50
C GLY A 23 6.33 22.91 -10.95
N TYR A 24 5.45 21.94 -10.69
CA TYR A 24 4.02 22.12 -10.92
C TYR A 24 3.35 22.82 -9.74
N GLN A 25 2.39 23.71 -10.04
CA GLN A 25 1.38 24.14 -9.08
C GLN A 25 0.36 22.98 -8.98
N VAL A 26 0.24 22.36 -7.81
CA VAL A 26 -0.53 21.13 -7.64
C VAL A 26 -1.77 21.36 -6.78
N GLU A 27 -2.92 20.95 -7.31
CA GLU A 27 -4.15 20.74 -6.56
C GLU A 27 -4.36 19.23 -6.37
N LEU A 28 -4.72 18.82 -5.14
CA LEU A 28 -5.09 17.45 -4.80
C LEU A 28 -6.54 17.43 -4.34
N HIS A 29 -7.41 16.76 -5.09
CA HIS A 29 -8.81 16.57 -4.74
C HIS A 29 -9.01 15.25 -3.99
N GLU A 30 -9.67 15.32 -2.84
CA GLU A 30 -10.06 14.17 -2.03
C GLU A 30 -11.56 14.21 -1.72
N GLU A 31 -12.27 13.12 -2.01
CA GLU A 31 -13.72 13.05 -1.78
C GLU A 31 -14.10 12.93 -0.31
N LEU A 32 -13.23 12.39 0.52
CA LEU A 32 -13.44 12.24 1.94
C LEU A 32 -13.05 13.52 2.70
N LYS A 33 -13.35 13.54 3.98
CA LYS A 33 -13.06 14.67 4.86
C LYS A 33 -11.57 14.91 5.11
N ASP A 34 -10.72 13.92 4.81
CA ASP A 34 -9.26 14.07 4.89
C ASP A 34 -8.56 13.05 3.98
N VAL A 35 -7.26 13.27 3.76
CA VAL A 35 -6.39 12.34 3.02
C VAL A 35 -6.15 11.06 3.83
N MET A 36 -5.73 10.00 3.15
CA MET A 36 -5.35 8.70 3.74
C MET A 36 -6.49 7.94 4.45
N MET A 37 -7.76 8.27 4.24
CA MET A 37 -8.88 7.70 4.99
C MET A 37 -9.56 6.48 4.35
N ALA A 38 -9.13 6.04 3.18
CA ALA A 38 -9.68 4.86 2.50
C ALA A 38 -8.73 3.65 2.62
N ALA A 39 -8.41 2.97 1.54
CA ALA A 39 -7.54 1.79 1.53
C ALA A 39 -6.15 2.03 2.19
N SER A 40 -5.67 3.28 2.21
CA SER A 40 -4.43 3.64 2.90
C SER A 40 -4.54 3.62 4.43
N ASP A 41 -5.75 3.68 4.99
CA ASP A 41 -6.03 3.52 6.42
C ASP A 41 -6.38 2.06 6.77
N ILE A 42 -7.10 1.37 5.87
CA ILE A 42 -7.64 0.03 6.12
C ILE A 42 -6.73 -1.03 5.52
N ASN A 43 -5.69 -1.40 6.23
CA ASN A 43 -4.72 -2.42 5.80
C ASN A 43 -4.10 -3.14 7.02
N GLN A 44 -3.11 -4.00 6.78
CA GLN A 44 -2.45 -4.76 7.85
C GLN A 44 -1.29 -4.01 8.50
N TYR A 45 -0.97 -2.81 8.06
CA TYR A 45 0.16 -1.99 8.51
C TYR A 45 1.52 -2.69 8.42
N ARG A 46 1.65 -3.65 7.50
CA ARG A 46 2.87 -4.42 7.28
C ARG A 46 3.68 -3.82 6.14
N LEU A 47 4.99 -3.82 6.33
CA LEU A 47 5.95 -3.51 5.28
C LEU A 47 6.36 -4.82 4.62
N HIS A 48 5.61 -5.20 3.57
CA HIS A 48 5.78 -6.47 2.90
C HIS A 48 7.16 -6.60 2.26
N LYS A 49 7.83 -7.73 2.55
CA LYS A 49 9.08 -8.15 1.91
C LYS A 49 8.87 -9.18 0.80
N GLY A 50 7.63 -9.41 0.41
CA GLY A 50 7.31 -10.36 -0.65
C GLY A 50 6.85 -11.74 -0.17
N TYR A 51 6.91 -12.07 1.10
CA TYR A 51 6.49 -13.37 1.66
C TYR A 51 5.07 -13.79 1.25
N HIS A 52 4.22 -12.81 0.98
CA HIS A 52 2.81 -13.04 0.63
C HIS A 52 2.60 -13.46 -0.84
N TYR A 53 3.66 -13.40 -1.67
CA TYR A 53 3.53 -13.56 -3.12
C TYR A 53 4.30 -14.77 -3.68
N PRO A 54 4.11 -16.01 -3.15
CA PRO A 54 4.89 -17.18 -3.57
C PRO A 54 4.67 -17.57 -5.04
N ARG A 55 3.62 -17.06 -5.68
CA ARG A 55 3.28 -17.34 -7.08
C ARG A 55 3.73 -16.24 -8.04
N SER A 56 4.35 -15.17 -7.55
CA SER A 56 4.86 -14.07 -8.37
C SER A 56 6.15 -13.51 -7.78
N LYS A 57 7.27 -13.99 -8.27
CA LYS A 57 8.60 -13.46 -7.90
C LYS A 57 8.76 -12.00 -8.28
N GLU A 58 8.14 -11.58 -9.39
CA GLU A 58 8.13 -10.19 -9.83
C GLU A 58 7.50 -9.29 -8.78
N THR A 59 6.29 -9.61 -8.32
CA THR A 59 5.61 -8.84 -7.26
C THR A 59 6.40 -8.88 -5.94
N ALA A 60 7.02 -10.01 -5.60
CA ALA A 60 7.87 -10.11 -4.41
C ALA A 60 9.10 -9.19 -4.52
N GLN A 61 9.73 -9.11 -5.69
CA GLN A 61 10.84 -8.20 -5.94
C GLN A 61 10.42 -6.73 -5.87
N GLU A 62 9.26 -6.39 -6.44
CA GLU A 62 8.68 -5.05 -6.33
C GLU A 62 8.44 -4.64 -4.87
N CYS A 63 8.00 -5.58 -4.02
CA CYS A 63 7.86 -5.33 -2.58
C CYS A 63 9.21 -4.99 -1.93
N LEU A 64 10.28 -5.74 -2.24
CA LEU A 64 11.63 -5.49 -1.71
C LEU A 64 12.17 -4.12 -2.15
N ASP A 65 11.96 -3.75 -3.40
CA ASP A 65 12.41 -2.46 -3.94
C ASP A 65 11.56 -1.31 -3.38
N GLY A 66 10.25 -1.51 -3.29
CA GLY A 66 9.32 -0.57 -2.68
C GLY A 66 9.62 -0.31 -1.20
N LEU A 67 9.99 -1.33 -0.45
CA LEU A 67 10.36 -1.23 0.97
C LEU A 67 11.50 -0.23 1.21
N LYS A 68 12.56 -0.30 0.40
CA LYS A 68 13.70 0.63 0.49
C LYS A 68 13.26 2.08 0.29
N THR A 69 12.41 2.29 -0.69
CA THR A 69 11.87 3.63 -1.01
C THR A 69 10.92 4.12 0.08
N PHE A 70 10.05 3.25 0.59
CA PHE A 70 9.13 3.58 1.68
C PHE A 70 9.90 3.98 2.94
N LYS A 71 10.85 3.18 3.38
CA LYS A 71 11.69 3.47 4.56
C LYS A 71 12.40 4.82 4.44
N ARG A 72 12.98 5.13 3.28
CA ARG A 72 13.64 6.43 3.06
C ARG A 72 12.66 7.61 3.13
N LYS A 73 11.42 7.43 2.64
CA LYS A 73 10.42 8.51 2.59
C LYS A 73 9.67 8.69 3.90
N TYR A 74 9.46 7.61 4.65
CA TYR A 74 8.55 7.55 5.79
C TYR A 74 9.18 6.84 7.01
N GLU A 75 10.49 7.00 7.21
CA GLU A 75 11.28 6.34 8.26
C GLU A 75 10.62 6.45 9.64
N HIS A 76 10.14 7.62 10.00
CA HIS A 76 9.51 7.87 11.31
C HIS A 76 8.18 7.13 11.52
N SER A 77 7.59 6.58 10.46
CA SER A 77 6.39 5.75 10.58
C SER A 77 6.72 4.27 10.82
N VAL A 78 7.95 3.84 10.58
CA VAL A 78 8.36 2.44 10.75
C VAL A 78 8.41 2.09 12.23
N VAL A 79 7.72 1.00 12.59
CA VAL A 79 7.68 0.51 13.97
C VAL A 79 8.85 -0.44 14.19
N ASN A 80 9.77 -0.02 15.04
CA ASN A 80 10.87 -0.84 15.54
C ASN A 80 10.40 -1.55 16.82
N GLY A 81 10.02 -2.81 16.74
CA GLY A 81 9.54 -3.58 17.88
C GLY A 81 9.73 -5.08 17.68
N ASN A 82 9.71 -5.84 18.78
CA ASN A 82 9.77 -7.30 18.77
C ASN A 82 8.37 -7.89 18.45
N ILE A 83 7.85 -7.56 17.27
CA ILE A 83 6.59 -8.11 16.79
C ILE A 83 6.91 -9.33 15.95
N GLU A 84 6.31 -10.45 16.30
CA GLU A 84 6.51 -11.69 15.58
C GLU A 84 5.52 -11.80 14.42
N HIS A 85 6.04 -12.14 13.26
CA HIS A 85 5.26 -12.36 12.06
C HIS A 85 5.32 -13.82 11.63
N TYR A 86 4.17 -14.36 11.29
CA TYR A 86 4.06 -15.74 10.86
C TYR A 86 3.35 -15.83 9.51
N TYR A 87 3.85 -16.74 8.67
CA TYR A 87 3.16 -17.21 7.48
C TYR A 87 2.95 -18.71 7.60
N ALA A 88 1.76 -19.13 7.24
CA ALA A 88 1.37 -20.53 7.31
C ALA A 88 0.69 -20.97 6.01
N ILE A 89 0.94 -22.21 5.60
CA ILE A 89 0.24 -22.82 4.48
C ILE A 89 -0.89 -23.68 5.04
N SER A 90 -2.11 -23.38 4.63
CA SER A 90 -3.30 -24.14 5.03
C SER A 90 -3.18 -25.59 4.56
N SER A 91 -3.58 -26.54 5.43
CA SER A 91 -3.69 -27.96 5.08
C SER A 91 -4.83 -28.28 4.12
N LYS A 92 -5.72 -27.33 3.86
CA LYS A 92 -6.86 -27.49 2.96
C LYS A 92 -6.91 -26.34 1.96
N GLU A 93 -7.21 -26.69 0.72
CA GLU A 93 -7.52 -25.75 -0.36
C GLU A 93 -6.42 -24.71 -0.63
N SER A 94 -5.17 -24.95 -0.20
CA SER A 94 -4.06 -24.06 -0.52
C SER A 94 -3.66 -24.18 -1.98
N MET A 95 -3.54 -23.08 -2.67
CA MET A 95 -3.01 -23.00 -4.05
C MET A 95 -1.49 -23.15 -4.10
N THR A 96 -0.81 -23.13 -2.96
CA THR A 96 0.65 -23.24 -2.85
C THR A 96 0.99 -24.38 -1.92
N GLN A 97 1.82 -25.32 -2.40
CA GLN A 97 2.30 -26.42 -1.59
C GLN A 97 3.45 -25.97 -0.68
N PRO A 98 3.64 -26.57 0.51
CA PRO A 98 4.74 -26.24 1.41
C PRO A 98 6.12 -26.25 0.76
N SER A 99 6.41 -27.24 -0.08
CA SER A 99 7.69 -27.34 -0.80
C SER A 99 7.92 -26.19 -1.76
N GLN A 100 6.88 -25.81 -2.51
CA GLN A 100 6.93 -24.66 -3.45
C GLN A 100 7.16 -23.36 -2.70
N TYR A 101 6.53 -23.20 -1.53
CA TYR A 101 6.72 -21.99 -0.72
C TYR A 101 8.16 -21.89 -0.19
N LEU A 102 8.72 -22.98 0.31
CA LEU A 102 10.10 -23.01 0.80
C LEU A 102 11.11 -22.77 -0.32
N GLU A 103 10.89 -23.34 -1.50
CA GLU A 103 11.70 -23.08 -2.69
C GLU A 103 11.68 -21.60 -3.07
N PHE A 104 10.48 -21.01 -3.16
CA PHE A 104 10.33 -19.59 -3.41
C PHE A 104 11.08 -18.71 -2.41
N LEU A 105 10.96 -18.99 -1.10
CA LEU A 105 11.65 -18.22 -0.07
C LEU A 105 13.18 -18.30 -0.20
N ASN A 106 13.71 -19.48 -0.53
CA ASN A 106 15.13 -19.67 -0.76
C ASN A 106 15.62 -18.94 -2.02
N GLU A 107 14.86 -19.01 -3.10
CA GLU A 107 15.20 -18.31 -4.36
C GLU A 107 15.17 -16.78 -4.23
N MET A 108 14.31 -16.24 -3.35
CA MET A 108 14.18 -14.81 -3.08
C MET A 108 15.08 -14.33 -1.93
N ASP A 109 15.92 -15.19 -1.35
CA ASP A 109 16.74 -14.89 -0.17
C ASP A 109 15.91 -14.30 1.00
N LEU A 110 14.69 -14.81 1.19
CA LEU A 110 13.79 -14.37 2.26
C LEU A 110 14.01 -15.24 3.51
N PRO A 111 14.54 -14.68 4.60
CA PRO A 111 14.86 -15.46 5.79
C PRO A 111 13.58 -15.94 6.51
N TYR A 112 13.62 -17.18 6.96
CA TYR A 112 12.54 -17.78 7.73
C TYR A 112 13.05 -18.79 8.77
N LYS A 113 12.22 -19.06 9.78
CA LYS A 113 12.43 -20.14 10.75
C LYS A 113 11.17 -21.01 10.79
N LYS A 114 11.33 -22.31 10.62
CA LYS A 114 10.24 -23.26 10.83
C LYS A 114 9.90 -23.29 12.33
N VAL A 115 8.62 -23.26 12.63
CA VAL A 115 8.05 -23.40 13.98
C VAL A 115 7.01 -24.50 13.99
N ASP A 116 6.49 -24.85 15.14
CA ASP A 116 5.41 -25.82 15.24
C ASP A 116 4.19 -25.35 14.45
N PRO A 117 3.59 -26.22 13.63
CA PRO A 117 2.45 -25.84 12.80
C PRO A 117 1.27 -25.35 13.64
N LEU A 118 0.68 -24.26 13.20
CA LEU A 118 -0.61 -23.81 13.75
C LEU A 118 -1.74 -24.80 13.38
N PRO A 119 -2.83 -24.83 14.12
CA PRO A 119 -3.96 -25.68 13.77
C PRO A 119 -4.41 -25.46 12.32
N ASN A 120 -4.69 -26.57 11.62
CA ASN A 120 -5.10 -26.58 10.20
C ASN A 120 -4.06 -26.04 9.21
N THR A 121 -2.78 -26.10 9.54
CA THR A 121 -1.68 -25.74 8.61
C THR A 121 -0.71 -26.89 8.45
N ASP A 122 -0.13 -27.02 7.24
CA ASP A 122 0.92 -28.00 6.94
C ASP A 122 2.29 -27.53 7.40
N ILE A 123 2.53 -26.22 7.28
CA ILE A 123 3.73 -25.57 7.81
C ILE A 123 3.38 -24.20 8.39
N THR A 124 4.15 -23.79 9.38
CA THR A 124 4.16 -22.41 9.90
C THR A 124 5.59 -21.92 9.95
N LEU A 125 5.80 -20.72 9.45
CA LEU A 125 7.12 -20.08 9.38
C LEU A 125 7.06 -18.76 10.12
N LYS A 126 8.01 -18.56 11.04
CA LYS A 126 8.31 -17.23 11.57
C LYS A 126 9.17 -16.49 10.57
N VAL A 127 8.81 -15.27 10.25
CA VAL A 127 9.45 -14.45 9.21
C VAL A 127 9.85 -13.07 9.74
N GLU A 128 10.67 -12.38 8.98
CA GLU A 128 11.17 -11.05 9.32
C GLU A 128 10.46 -9.99 8.48
N GLU A 129 9.34 -9.50 8.97
CA GLU A 129 8.69 -8.31 8.42
C GLU A 129 8.64 -7.19 9.46
N GLU A 130 8.35 -5.99 9.01
CA GLU A 130 8.22 -4.82 9.86
C GLU A 130 6.79 -4.28 9.73
N LEU A 131 6.41 -3.45 10.68
CA LEU A 131 5.16 -2.71 10.63
C LEU A 131 5.43 -1.22 10.44
N PHE A 132 4.41 -0.50 10.03
CA PHE A 132 4.38 0.95 10.13
C PHE A 132 3.21 1.40 11.02
N CYS A 133 3.41 2.54 11.69
CA CYS A 133 2.38 3.21 12.44
C CYS A 133 1.54 4.05 11.46
N ASN A 134 0.25 3.73 11.33
CA ASN A 134 -0.63 4.45 10.42
C ASN A 134 -0.75 5.94 10.77
N TYR A 135 -0.85 6.27 12.04
CA TYR A 135 -0.86 7.65 12.48
C TYR A 135 0.44 8.39 12.15
N GLY A 136 1.60 7.75 12.35
CA GLY A 136 2.89 8.31 11.98
C GLY A 136 3.03 8.53 10.47
N LEU A 137 2.51 7.60 9.66
CA LEU A 137 2.47 7.73 8.20
C LEU A 137 1.56 8.90 7.77
N TYR A 138 0.37 9.01 8.36
CA TYR A 138 -0.58 10.08 8.09
C TYR A 138 0.05 11.47 8.39
N GLU A 139 0.68 11.64 9.55
CA GLU A 139 1.34 12.90 9.91
C GLU A 139 2.52 13.21 8.97
N ALA A 140 3.30 12.22 8.58
CA ALA A 140 4.39 12.40 7.61
C ALA A 140 3.86 12.85 6.24
N VAL A 141 2.76 12.26 5.77
CA VAL A 141 2.09 12.63 4.51
C VAL A 141 1.59 14.07 4.57
N ARG A 142 0.87 14.44 5.63
CA ARG A 142 0.36 15.81 5.81
C ARG A 142 1.48 16.85 5.82
N THR A 143 2.55 16.55 6.56
CA THR A 143 3.73 17.44 6.63
C THR A 143 4.36 17.62 5.25
N LYS A 144 4.48 16.54 4.47
CA LYS A 144 5.03 16.62 3.10
C LYS A 144 4.14 17.43 2.15
N LEU A 145 2.83 17.21 2.18
CA LEU A 145 1.88 17.99 1.37
C LEU A 145 1.98 19.47 1.69
N TRP A 146 1.96 19.82 2.97
CA TRP A 146 2.07 21.21 3.42
C TRP A 146 3.41 21.83 3.03
N SER A 147 4.53 21.18 3.30
CA SER A 147 5.87 21.72 3.00
C SER A 147 6.16 21.82 1.51
N SER A 148 5.47 21.04 0.68
CA SER A 148 5.57 21.10 -0.78
C SER A 148 4.60 22.11 -1.40
N GLY A 149 3.78 22.82 -0.62
CA GLY A 149 2.82 23.79 -1.14
C GLY A 149 1.69 23.18 -1.99
N VAL A 150 1.37 21.90 -1.78
CA VAL A 150 0.25 21.26 -2.45
C VAL A 150 -1.07 21.78 -1.86
N GLU A 151 -1.96 22.28 -2.71
CA GLU A 151 -3.31 22.67 -2.31
C GLU A 151 -4.20 21.43 -2.20
N VAL A 152 -4.69 21.12 -0.99
CA VAL A 152 -5.53 19.95 -0.73
C VAL A 152 -6.99 20.38 -0.61
N ILE A 153 -7.83 19.96 -1.54
CA ILE A 153 -9.27 20.24 -1.58
C ILE A 153 -10.02 18.98 -1.15
N LYS A 154 -10.54 19.00 0.08
CA LYS A 154 -11.26 17.91 0.72
C LYS A 154 -12.77 18.00 0.48
N ASN A 155 -13.49 16.88 0.67
CA ASN A 155 -14.91 16.73 0.40
C ASN A 155 -15.27 17.11 -1.05
N LYS A 156 -14.36 16.84 -1.98
CA LYS A 156 -14.49 17.17 -3.39
C LYS A 156 -14.55 15.90 -4.23
N THR A 157 -15.72 15.56 -4.70
CA THR A 157 -15.88 14.55 -5.77
C THR A 157 -15.49 15.21 -7.08
N THR A 158 -14.50 14.63 -7.75
CA THR A 158 -13.96 15.12 -9.02
C THR A 158 -14.67 14.46 -10.18
N THR A 159 -14.94 15.23 -11.21
CA THR A 159 -15.48 14.78 -12.50
C THR A 159 -14.49 15.07 -13.63
N LYS A 160 -14.73 14.53 -14.82
CA LYS A 160 -13.88 14.82 -16.00
C LYS A 160 -13.88 16.30 -16.40
N ASP A 161 -14.93 17.03 -16.05
CA ASP A 161 -14.98 18.47 -16.31
C ASP A 161 -13.97 19.25 -15.48
N ASP A 162 -13.61 18.75 -14.30
CA ASP A 162 -12.60 19.35 -13.44
C ASP A 162 -11.18 19.22 -14.03
N PHE A 163 -10.96 18.39 -15.06
CA PHE A 163 -9.64 18.21 -15.68
C PHE A 163 -9.22 19.41 -16.53
N LYS A 164 -10.17 20.25 -16.91
CA LYS A 164 -9.93 21.41 -17.78
C LYS A 164 -9.03 22.43 -17.08
N GLY A 165 -8.02 22.88 -17.79
CA GLY A 165 -7.09 23.92 -17.29
C GLY A 165 -5.88 23.39 -16.53
N TYR A 166 -5.71 22.07 -16.45
CA TYR A 166 -4.48 21.43 -15.95
C TYR A 166 -3.66 20.85 -17.10
N ASP A 167 -2.34 21.00 -16.99
CA ASP A 167 -1.38 20.44 -17.96
C ASP A 167 -1.18 18.93 -17.75
N VAL A 168 -1.35 18.47 -16.49
CA VAL A 168 -1.23 17.06 -16.10
C VAL A 168 -2.36 16.71 -15.13
N VAL A 169 -2.98 15.54 -15.33
CA VAL A 169 -3.96 14.95 -14.40
C VAL A 169 -3.50 13.56 -14.00
N VAL A 170 -3.39 13.33 -12.70
CA VAL A 170 -3.07 12.01 -12.12
C VAL A 170 -4.30 11.49 -11.40
N VAL A 171 -4.83 10.35 -11.85
CA VAL A 171 -5.98 9.69 -11.23
C VAL A 171 -5.49 8.55 -10.35
N ALA A 172 -5.66 8.66 -9.03
CA ALA A 172 -5.21 7.71 -8.02
C ALA A 172 -6.38 7.26 -7.10
N THR A 173 -7.53 6.98 -7.70
CA THR A 173 -8.80 6.73 -7.02
C THR A 173 -9.07 5.25 -6.71
N TYR A 174 -8.07 4.36 -6.87
CA TYR A 174 -8.14 2.93 -6.57
C TYR A 174 -9.37 2.27 -7.23
N ALA A 175 -10.31 1.77 -6.44
CA ALA A 175 -11.50 1.06 -6.95
C ALA A 175 -12.44 1.95 -7.81
N LYS A 176 -12.34 3.28 -7.70
CA LYS A 176 -13.13 4.24 -8.48
C LYS A 176 -12.43 4.74 -9.74
N LEU A 177 -11.31 4.13 -10.14
CA LEU A 177 -10.53 4.57 -11.29
C LEU A 177 -11.39 4.67 -12.56
N ASN A 178 -12.27 3.70 -12.79
CA ASN A 178 -13.13 3.65 -13.96
C ASN A 178 -14.17 4.77 -14.05
N ASP A 179 -14.46 5.47 -12.98
CA ASP A 179 -15.40 6.60 -12.98
C ASP A 179 -14.83 7.79 -13.77
N LEU A 180 -13.51 7.87 -13.86
CA LEU A 180 -12.78 8.97 -14.48
C LEU A 180 -12.03 8.59 -15.76
N LEU A 181 -11.97 7.31 -16.14
CA LEU A 181 -11.36 6.86 -17.39
C LEU A 181 -12.34 6.95 -18.56
N GLU A 182 -11.81 7.26 -19.74
CA GLU A 182 -12.56 7.13 -21.01
C GLU A 182 -12.70 5.67 -21.39
N ASP A 183 -11.57 4.98 -21.46
CA ASP A 183 -11.50 3.55 -21.72
C ASP A 183 -11.52 2.81 -20.38
N LYS A 184 -12.70 2.33 -20.00
CA LYS A 184 -12.87 1.55 -18.76
C LYS A 184 -12.08 0.26 -18.82
N LYS A 185 -11.45 -0.09 -17.69
CA LYS A 185 -10.74 -1.35 -17.53
C LYS A 185 -11.65 -2.40 -16.87
N GLU A 186 -11.48 -3.64 -17.27
CA GLU A 186 -12.11 -4.75 -16.57
C GLU A 186 -11.31 -5.09 -15.32
N TYR A 187 -11.97 -5.04 -14.16
CA TYR A 187 -11.40 -5.42 -12.87
C TYR A 187 -12.29 -6.44 -12.18
N GLN A 188 -11.68 -7.43 -11.57
CA GLN A 188 -12.33 -8.28 -10.59
C GLN A 188 -12.04 -7.69 -9.20
N PHE A 189 -13.10 -7.39 -8.46
CA PHE A 189 -12.99 -6.91 -7.09
C PHE A 189 -13.23 -8.04 -6.10
N GLU A 190 -12.41 -8.11 -5.08
CA GLU A 190 -12.57 -9.03 -3.95
C GLU A 190 -12.74 -8.23 -2.66
N VAL A 191 -13.68 -8.64 -1.81
CA VAL A 191 -13.83 -8.09 -0.47
C VAL A 191 -12.96 -8.90 0.47
N CYS A 192 -12.01 -8.24 1.14
CA CYS A 192 -11.14 -8.86 2.11
C CYS A 192 -11.41 -8.28 3.49
N GLU A 193 -11.81 -9.12 4.44
CA GLU A 193 -11.91 -8.74 5.85
C GLU A 193 -10.57 -8.97 6.55
N LYS A 194 -10.17 -8.02 7.37
CA LYS A 194 -8.94 -8.07 8.18
C LYS A 194 -9.28 -7.84 9.65
N PRO A 195 -9.81 -8.85 10.36
CA PRO A 195 -10.21 -8.68 11.74
C PRO A 195 -8.98 -8.48 12.63
N VAL A 196 -9.09 -7.49 13.52
CA VAL A 196 -8.16 -7.32 14.62
C VAL A 196 -8.83 -7.91 15.88
N VAL A 197 -8.22 -8.93 16.46
CA VAL A 197 -8.74 -9.62 17.62
C VAL A 197 -7.81 -9.47 18.82
N ARG A 198 -8.39 -9.37 20.01
CA ARG A 198 -7.63 -9.51 21.25
C ARG A 198 -7.71 -10.98 21.67
N LEU A 199 -6.56 -11.60 21.79
CA LEU A 199 -6.48 -12.94 22.39
C LEU A 199 -6.51 -12.83 23.92
N PRO A 200 -7.10 -13.81 24.61
CA PRO A 200 -7.14 -13.85 26.07
C PRO A 200 -5.78 -14.02 26.71
#